data_57ee75835de9c5764c213c6f1e73ac42
#
_entry.id   57ee75835de9c5764c213c6f1e73ac42
#
_cell.length_a   1.000
_cell.length_b   1.000
_cell.length_c   1.000
_cell.angle_alpha   90.00
_cell.angle_beta   90.00
_cell.angle_gamma   90.00
#
_symmetry.space_group_name_H-M   'P 1'
#
loop_
_entity.id
_entity.type
_entity.pdbx_description
1 polymer ?
#
loop_
_entity_poly.entity_id
_entity_poly.type
_entity_poly.pdbx_seq_one_letter_code
_entity_poly.pdbx_strand_id
1 'polypeptide(L)'
;MEKVYSLDEERYYDYDDLLEQIENENPDAEYVYVGTKISYTHADFINGKEIIELIQNRAYEESEDYSGNYISQFENKSKTEHKDMHLVIERLIADYLGKTISQPDFFKVKDIGKITVEQFKKM
;
A
#
# COMPACT_ATOMS: atom_id res chain seq x y z
N MET A 1 -0.10 11.64 -12.53
CA MET A 1 0.27 10.33 -11.96
C MET A 1 1.43 9.73 -12.72
N GLU A 2 2.35 9.13 -12.01
CA GLU A 2 3.55 8.57 -12.59
C GLU A 2 3.25 7.31 -13.38
N LYS A 3 3.77 7.23 -14.60
CA LYS A 3 3.67 6.05 -15.45
C LYS A 3 4.92 5.19 -15.31
N VAL A 4 4.74 3.89 -15.37
CA VAL A 4 5.83 2.92 -15.35
C VAL A 4 5.62 1.93 -16.51
N TYR A 5 6.71 1.30 -16.92
CA TYR A 5 6.75 0.53 -18.16
C TYR A 5 7.43 -0.82 -17.94
N SER A 6 6.95 -1.84 -18.65
CA SER A 6 7.47 -3.20 -18.50
C SER A 6 7.45 -3.96 -19.82
N LEU A 7 8.36 -4.91 -19.95
CA LEU A 7 8.35 -5.86 -21.07
C LEU A 7 7.64 -7.16 -20.71
N ASP A 8 7.51 -7.48 -19.42
CA ASP A 8 7.04 -8.79 -18.94
C ASP A 8 5.86 -8.75 -17.96
N GLU A 9 5.33 -7.57 -17.64
CA GLU A 9 4.29 -7.34 -16.61
C GLU A 9 4.73 -7.68 -15.19
N GLU A 10 5.97 -8.04 -14.97
CA GLU A 10 6.48 -8.36 -13.65
C GLU A 10 7.33 -7.24 -13.05
N ARG A 11 8.25 -6.71 -13.85
CA ARG A 11 9.14 -5.63 -13.42
C ARG A 11 8.84 -4.37 -14.21
N TYR A 12 8.59 -3.30 -13.50
CA TYR A 12 8.25 -2.00 -14.07
C TYR A 12 9.37 -1.00 -13.79
N TYR A 13 9.64 -0.19 -14.80
CA TYR A 13 10.74 0.78 -14.81
C TYR A 13 10.22 2.13 -15.28
N ASP A 14 11.01 3.18 -15.05
CA ASP A 14 10.71 4.47 -15.66
C ASP A 14 11.00 4.41 -17.18
N TYR A 15 10.65 5.48 -17.88
CA TYR A 15 10.79 5.53 -19.32
C TYR A 15 12.24 5.32 -19.78
N ASP A 16 13.18 6.05 -19.19
CA ASP A 16 14.58 6.01 -19.60
C ASP A 16 15.22 4.65 -19.35
N ASP A 17 14.95 4.04 -18.21
CA ASP A 17 15.48 2.73 -17.86
C ASP A 17 14.98 1.65 -18.82
N LEU A 18 13.68 1.65 -19.14
CA LEU A 18 13.14 0.65 -20.05
C LEU A 18 13.62 0.88 -21.49
N LEU A 19 13.71 2.14 -21.92
CA LEU A 19 14.24 2.46 -23.25
C LEU A 19 15.64 1.92 -23.41
N GLU A 20 16.50 2.10 -22.41
CA GLU A 20 17.87 1.56 -22.40
C GLU A 20 17.87 0.04 -22.51
N GLN A 21 17.00 -0.65 -21.75
CA GLN A 21 16.89 -2.10 -21.82
C GLN A 21 16.48 -2.59 -23.22
N ILE A 22 15.52 -1.90 -23.83
CA ILE A 22 15.08 -2.27 -25.19
C ILE A 22 16.23 -2.13 -26.19
N GLU A 23 16.96 -1.02 -26.13
CA GLU A 23 18.04 -0.75 -27.07
C GLU A 23 19.23 -1.69 -26.87
N ASN A 24 19.58 -2.01 -25.64
CA ASN A 24 20.79 -2.76 -25.32
C ASN A 24 20.57 -4.27 -25.17
N GLU A 25 19.41 -4.69 -24.68
CA GLU A 25 19.16 -6.09 -24.33
C GLU A 25 18.04 -6.75 -25.14
N ASN A 26 17.05 -5.97 -25.55
CA ASN A 26 15.84 -6.50 -26.17
C ASN A 26 15.45 -5.71 -27.43
N PRO A 27 16.33 -5.60 -28.44
CA PRO A 27 16.04 -4.78 -29.61
C PRO A 27 14.87 -5.31 -30.44
N ASP A 28 14.51 -6.59 -30.29
CA ASP A 28 13.41 -7.22 -31.01
C ASP A 28 12.08 -7.18 -30.26
N ALA A 29 12.01 -6.50 -29.12
CA ALA A 29 10.77 -6.36 -28.38
C ALA A 29 9.71 -5.64 -29.21
N GLU A 30 8.48 -6.15 -29.24
CA GLU A 30 7.39 -5.59 -30.05
C GLU A 30 6.44 -4.72 -29.24
N TYR A 31 6.25 -5.04 -27.97
CA TYR A 31 5.25 -4.40 -27.11
C TYR A 31 5.82 -3.97 -25.79
N VAL A 32 5.19 -2.97 -25.21
CA VAL A 32 5.49 -2.46 -23.86
C VAL A 32 4.19 -2.39 -23.07
N TYR A 33 4.21 -2.84 -21.84
CA TYR A 33 3.10 -2.66 -20.90
C TYR A 33 3.29 -1.34 -20.18
N VAL A 34 2.23 -0.56 -20.12
CA VAL A 34 2.22 0.76 -19.47
C VAL A 34 1.21 0.73 -18.35
N GLY A 35 1.60 1.15 -17.17
CA GLY A 35 0.72 1.21 -16.03
C GLY A 35 0.93 2.47 -15.22
N THR A 36 0.04 2.69 -14.25
CA THR A 36 0.13 3.81 -13.32
C THR A 36 0.71 3.32 -12.01
N LYS A 37 1.79 3.95 -11.56
CA LYS A 37 2.45 3.64 -10.30
C LYS A 37 1.64 4.14 -9.13
N ILE A 38 1.35 3.25 -8.19
CA ILE A 38 0.71 3.59 -6.92
C ILE A 38 1.69 3.27 -5.80
N SER A 39 2.27 4.32 -5.23
CA SER A 39 3.21 4.18 -4.12
C SER A 39 2.46 3.83 -2.83
N TYR A 40 3.08 3.00 -2.02
CA TYR A 40 2.55 2.68 -0.69
C TYR A 40 3.04 3.68 0.35
N THR A 41 2.25 3.83 1.41
CA THR A 41 2.64 4.56 2.61
C THR A 41 2.51 3.61 3.80
N HIS A 42 3.04 3.99 4.94
CA HIS A 42 2.89 3.18 6.16
C HIS A 42 1.43 2.90 6.49
N ALA A 43 0.55 3.88 6.26
CA ALA A 43 -0.88 3.73 6.55
C ALA A 43 -1.53 2.58 5.76
N ASP A 44 -1.02 2.24 4.59
CA ASP A 44 -1.57 1.16 3.77
C ASP A 44 -1.43 -0.22 4.45
N PHE A 45 -0.51 -0.35 5.39
CA PHE A 45 -0.23 -1.62 6.08
C PHE A 45 -0.72 -1.62 7.52
N ILE A 46 -1.48 -0.60 7.93
CA ILE A 46 -1.98 -0.47 9.29
C ILE A 46 -3.51 -0.54 9.25
N ASN A 47 -4.07 -1.52 9.95
CA ASN A 47 -5.52 -1.65 10.06
C ASN A 47 -5.93 -1.41 11.51
N GLY A 48 -6.51 -0.25 11.78
CA GLY A 48 -6.89 0.17 13.12
C GLY A 48 -7.94 -0.72 13.76
N LYS A 49 -8.86 -1.26 12.96
CA LYS A 49 -9.89 -2.17 13.46
C LYS A 49 -9.27 -3.48 13.97
N GLU A 50 -8.32 -4.02 13.22
CA GLU A 50 -7.59 -5.22 13.64
C GLU A 50 -6.77 -4.99 14.89
N ILE A 51 -6.19 -3.81 15.04
CA ILE A 51 -5.44 -3.44 16.24
C ILE A 51 -6.35 -3.42 17.45
N ILE A 52 -7.53 -2.81 17.33
CA ILE A 52 -8.53 -2.78 18.41
C ILE A 52 -8.96 -4.21 18.76
N GLU A 53 -9.26 -5.04 17.77
CA GLU A 53 -9.62 -6.44 17.98
C GLU A 53 -8.52 -7.21 18.71
N LEU A 54 -7.27 -6.97 18.32
CA LEU A 54 -6.12 -7.62 18.96
C LEU A 54 -6.05 -7.26 20.44
N ILE A 55 -6.25 -5.99 20.80
CA ILE A 55 -6.27 -5.54 22.20
C ILE A 55 -7.39 -6.21 22.96
N GLN A 56 -8.59 -6.24 22.38
CA GLN A 56 -9.76 -6.86 22.99
C GLN A 56 -9.55 -8.36 23.22
N ASN A 57 -9.02 -9.06 22.22
CA ASN A 57 -8.77 -10.50 22.30
C ASN A 57 -7.72 -10.83 23.35
N ARG A 58 -6.66 -10.02 23.46
CA ARG A 58 -5.62 -10.22 24.46
C ARG A 58 -6.14 -9.97 25.87
N ALA A 59 -7.00 -8.97 26.04
CA ALA A 59 -7.65 -8.72 27.32
C ALA A 59 -8.52 -9.89 27.75
N TYR A 60 -9.25 -10.46 26.81
CA TYR A 60 -10.08 -11.65 27.08
C TYR A 60 -9.23 -12.86 27.45
N GLU A 61 -8.14 -13.11 26.73
CA GLU A 61 -7.22 -14.21 27.01
C GLU A 61 -6.61 -14.12 28.42
N GLU A 62 -6.32 -12.89 28.89
CA GLU A 62 -5.75 -12.67 30.22
C GLU A 62 -6.77 -12.81 31.35
N SER A 63 -7.95 -12.27 31.17
CA SER A 63 -8.90 -12.09 32.27
C SER A 63 -10.31 -12.58 31.98
N GLU A 64 -10.53 -13.21 30.85
CA GLU A 64 -11.82 -13.82 30.45
C GLU A 64 -13.02 -12.91 30.79
N ASP A 65 -13.97 -13.39 31.61
CA ASP A 65 -15.18 -12.65 31.94
C ASP A 65 -14.93 -11.32 32.65
N TYR A 66 -13.81 -11.19 33.35
CA TYR A 66 -13.46 -9.92 34.00
C TYR A 66 -13.11 -8.81 33.03
N SER A 67 -12.79 -9.15 31.80
CA SER A 67 -12.44 -8.18 30.74
C SER A 67 -13.65 -7.57 30.05
N GLY A 68 -14.86 -8.08 30.29
CA GLY A 68 -16.06 -7.70 29.54
C GLY A 68 -16.35 -6.20 29.52
N ASN A 69 -16.23 -5.53 30.65
CA ASN A 69 -16.45 -4.09 30.73
C ASN A 69 -15.40 -3.29 29.95
N TYR A 70 -14.15 -3.70 30.04
CA TYR A 70 -13.06 -3.08 29.30
C TYR A 70 -13.26 -3.22 27.78
N ILE A 71 -13.55 -4.44 27.34
CA ILE A 71 -13.76 -4.76 25.91
C ILE A 71 -14.95 -3.97 25.34
N SER A 72 -16.07 -3.93 26.06
CA SER A 72 -17.28 -3.25 25.61
C SER A 72 -17.12 -1.74 25.47
N GLN A 73 -16.17 -1.12 26.16
CA GLN A 73 -15.89 0.30 26.04
C GLN A 73 -15.45 0.67 24.63
N PHE A 74 -14.66 -0.17 23.97
CA PHE A 74 -14.23 0.07 22.57
C PHE A 74 -15.44 0.19 21.64
N GLU A 75 -16.38 -0.73 21.75
CA GLU A 75 -17.58 -0.72 20.92
C GLU A 75 -18.47 0.48 21.25
N ASN A 76 -18.71 0.75 22.52
CA ASN A 76 -19.56 1.85 22.96
C ASN A 76 -19.00 3.21 22.54
N LYS A 77 -17.70 3.42 22.71
CA LYS A 77 -17.05 4.68 22.32
C LYS A 77 -17.06 4.84 20.80
N SER A 78 -16.90 3.74 20.04
CA SER A 78 -16.93 3.79 18.58
C SER A 78 -18.28 4.23 18.01
N LYS A 79 -19.36 4.11 18.77
CA LYS A 79 -20.71 4.53 18.36
C LYS A 79 -21.02 5.98 18.69
N THR A 80 -20.15 6.68 19.40
CA THR A 80 -20.39 8.05 19.89
C THR A 80 -19.34 9.02 19.36
N GLU A 81 -18.69 9.75 20.24
CA GLU A 81 -17.70 10.77 19.92
C GLU A 81 -16.42 10.18 19.28
N HIS A 82 -16.17 8.90 19.49
CA HIS A 82 -14.96 8.22 19.03
C HIS A 82 -15.23 7.23 17.90
N LYS A 83 -16.23 7.53 17.05
CA LYS A 83 -16.60 6.64 15.93
C LYS A 83 -15.47 6.39 14.94
N ASP A 84 -14.48 7.28 14.88
CA ASP A 84 -13.32 7.16 14.00
C ASP A 84 -12.06 6.69 14.75
N MET A 85 -12.24 6.04 15.91
CA MET A 85 -11.12 5.58 16.75
C MET A 85 -10.08 4.78 15.96
N HIS A 86 -10.53 3.88 15.08
CA HIS A 86 -9.64 3.06 14.27
C HIS A 86 -8.78 3.91 13.31
N LEU A 87 -9.33 4.98 12.77
CA LEU A 87 -8.59 5.89 11.89
C LEU A 87 -7.57 6.72 12.67
N VAL A 88 -7.91 7.12 13.88
CA VAL A 88 -7.00 7.86 14.76
C VAL A 88 -5.79 6.99 15.12
N ILE A 89 -6.03 5.73 15.46
CA ILE A 89 -4.96 4.76 15.78
C ILE A 89 -4.04 4.58 14.57
N GLU A 90 -4.62 4.38 13.38
CA GLU A 90 -3.84 4.24 12.15
C GLU A 90 -2.95 5.45 11.91
N ARG A 91 -3.49 6.65 12.08
CA ARG A 91 -2.75 7.91 11.88
C ARG A 91 -1.61 8.06 12.88
N LEU A 92 -1.85 7.79 14.15
CA LEU A 92 -0.83 7.89 15.18
C LEU A 92 0.36 6.97 14.90
N ILE A 93 0.07 5.73 14.51
CA ILE A 93 1.11 4.75 14.20
C ILE A 93 1.85 5.16 12.92
N ALA A 94 1.13 5.53 11.87
CA ALA A 94 1.74 5.95 10.61
C ALA A 94 2.64 7.17 10.79
N ASP A 95 2.21 8.16 11.59
CA ASP A 95 2.99 9.35 11.86
C ASP A 95 4.29 9.02 12.61
N TYR A 96 4.20 8.13 13.60
CA TYR A 96 5.39 7.71 14.33
C TYR A 96 6.36 6.95 13.43
N LEU A 97 5.87 6.01 12.64
CA LEU A 97 6.70 5.25 11.71
C LEU A 97 7.36 6.16 10.67
N GLY A 98 6.64 7.17 10.20
CA GLY A 98 7.17 8.14 9.26
C GLY A 98 8.37 8.93 9.77
N LYS A 99 8.55 9.01 11.09
CA LYS A 99 9.70 9.68 11.72
C LYS A 99 10.90 8.77 11.91
N THR A 100 10.71 7.46 11.87
CA THR A 100 11.75 6.49 12.23
C THR A 100 12.12 5.56 11.10
N ILE A 101 11.19 5.27 10.21
CA ILE A 101 11.35 4.32 9.12
C ILE A 101 10.97 4.99 7.81
N SER A 102 11.78 4.81 6.78
CA SER A 102 11.49 5.34 5.45
C SER A 102 10.17 4.77 4.92
N GLN A 103 9.48 5.56 4.09
CA GLN A 103 8.29 5.06 3.41
C GLN A 103 8.66 3.86 2.54
N PRO A 104 7.70 2.96 2.27
CA PRO A 104 7.98 1.79 1.41
C PRO A 104 8.54 2.20 0.05
N ASP A 105 9.55 1.50 -0.40
CA ASP A 105 10.18 1.74 -1.71
C ASP A 105 9.58 0.89 -2.83
N PHE A 106 8.65 0.02 -2.50
CA PHE A 106 7.92 -0.78 -3.46
C PHE A 106 6.57 -0.14 -3.78
N PHE A 107 5.98 -0.55 -4.88
CA PHE A 107 4.73 0.01 -5.37
C PHE A 107 3.89 -1.05 -6.07
N LYS A 108 2.62 -0.73 -6.31
CA LYS A 108 1.77 -1.52 -7.18
C LYS A 108 1.51 -0.76 -8.46
N VAL A 109 1.11 -1.47 -9.50
CA VAL A 109 0.79 -0.89 -10.80
C VAL A 109 -0.67 -1.17 -11.12
N LYS A 110 -1.41 -0.16 -11.55
CA LYS A 110 -2.81 -0.31 -11.97
C LYS A 110 -3.01 0.23 -13.38
N ASP A 111 -4.20 -0.03 -13.92
CA ASP A 111 -4.61 0.45 -15.25
C ASP A 111 -3.58 0.09 -16.32
N ILE A 112 -3.17 -1.18 -16.32
CA ILE A 112 -2.14 -1.68 -17.23
C ILE A 112 -2.70 -1.82 -18.63
N GLY A 113 -2.01 -1.19 -19.59
CA GLY A 113 -2.32 -1.28 -21.01
C GLY A 113 -1.09 -1.76 -21.79
N LYS A 114 -1.30 -2.08 -23.06
CA LYS A 114 -0.25 -2.58 -23.94
C LYS A 114 -0.11 -1.64 -25.14
N ILE A 115 1.11 -1.21 -25.42
CA ILE A 115 1.41 -0.38 -26.58
C ILE A 115 2.55 -1.01 -27.37
N THR A 116 2.74 -0.56 -28.62
CA THR A 116 3.90 -1.02 -29.41
C THR A 116 5.16 -0.32 -28.93
N VAL A 117 6.31 -0.94 -29.17
CA VAL A 117 7.61 -0.31 -28.89
C VAL A 117 7.75 0.99 -29.66
N GLU A 118 7.23 1.02 -30.88
CA GLU A 118 7.26 2.23 -31.71
C GLU A 118 6.50 3.39 -31.04
N GLN A 119 5.31 3.12 -30.53
CA GLN A 119 4.54 4.11 -29.75
C GLN A 119 5.26 4.55 -28.49
N PHE A 120 5.88 3.61 -27.79
CA PHE A 120 6.65 3.88 -26.59
C PHE A 120 7.82 4.84 -26.89
N LYS A 121 8.58 4.59 -27.96
CA LYS A 121 9.72 5.43 -28.31
C LYS A 121 9.35 6.86 -28.71
N LYS A 122 8.10 7.09 -29.08
CA LYS A 122 7.59 8.42 -29.44
C LYS A 122 7.03 9.22 -28.28
N MET A 123 6.99 8.65 -27.10
CA MET A 123 6.44 9.30 -25.89
C MET A 123 7.34 10.43 -25.36
#